data_f811af7141c4cc3da035b4ccf2a59109
#
_entry.id   f811af7141c4cc3da035b4ccf2a59109
#
_cell.length_a   1.000
_cell.length_b   1.000
_cell.length_c   1.000
_cell.angle_alpha   90.00
_cell.angle_beta   90.00
_cell.angle_gamma   90.00
#
_symmetry.space_group_name_H-M   'P 1'
#
loop_
_entity.id
_entity.type
_entity.pdbx_description
1 polymer ?
#
loop_
_entity_poly.entity_id
_entity_poly.type
_entity_poly.pdbx_seq_one_letter_code
_entity_poly.pdbx_strand_id
1 'polypeptide(L)'
;MAITTAGARLGTSAFLDAPRVELRSNRSAEDVEAVIRAVYRQVLGNDYIMASERLVSAESLLKNGSITVREFVRSVAKSELYKTKFLYNNFQTRVIELNTKHLLGRAPYDESEVIEHLDIYETQGFDAEIDSYIDSQEYQDNFGENIVPYYRGFQTQTGQKTVGFTRMFRLYRGYANSDRAQLEGSKTRLARELGQNRASAVVAPSGTANGWAYRSSSDSTPNTALGGAFVGFGEDGKVYRLEVTWSNTKGVRRSTASFLVPYSQLTTKLQQILRQGGKIASVTTA
;
A
#
# COMPACT_ATOMS: atom_id res chain seq x y z
N MET A 1 -4.93 -10.51 18.90
CA MET A 1 -3.79 -9.64 18.51
C MET A 1 -4.09 -8.23 18.96
N ALA A 2 -3.18 -7.58 19.67
CA ALA A 2 -3.33 -6.18 20.01
C ALA A 2 -3.03 -5.32 18.76
N ILE A 3 -4.07 -4.84 18.09
CA ILE A 3 -3.90 -3.82 17.07
C ILE A 3 -3.74 -2.51 17.81
N THR A 4 -2.63 -1.85 17.60
CA THR A 4 -2.43 -0.53 18.18
C THR A 4 -3.48 0.44 17.61
N THR A 5 -3.88 1.43 18.42
CA THR A 5 -4.79 2.50 17.98
C THR A 5 -4.30 3.17 16.67
N ALA A 6 -2.98 3.20 16.45
CA ALA A 6 -2.37 3.67 15.21
C ALA A 6 -2.72 2.79 14.00
N GLY A 7 -2.76 1.45 14.16
CA GLY A 7 -3.17 0.53 13.10
C GLY A 7 -4.63 0.74 12.68
N ALA A 8 -5.54 0.92 13.64
CA ALA A 8 -6.95 1.19 13.36
C ALA A 8 -7.14 2.50 12.59
N ARG A 9 -6.35 3.54 12.86
CA ARG A 9 -6.38 4.81 12.12
C ARG A 9 -5.96 4.69 10.65
N LEU A 10 -5.23 3.65 10.29
CA LEU A 10 -4.84 3.36 8.90
C LEU A 10 -5.95 2.66 8.10
N GLY A 11 -7.12 2.40 8.70
CA GLY A 11 -8.25 1.79 8.01
C GLY A 11 -8.12 0.29 7.81
N THR A 12 -7.34 -0.39 8.63
CA THR A 12 -7.11 -1.85 8.52
C THR A 12 -8.16 -2.69 9.23
N SER A 13 -8.98 -2.09 10.10
CA SER A 13 -9.99 -2.81 10.90
C SER A 13 -10.94 -3.65 10.05
N ALA A 14 -11.36 -3.13 8.91
CA ALA A 14 -12.23 -3.83 7.99
C ALA A 14 -11.65 -5.15 7.43
N PHE A 15 -10.32 -5.30 7.38
CA PHE A 15 -9.66 -6.54 6.95
C PHE A 15 -9.37 -7.49 8.09
N LEU A 16 -9.39 -7.00 9.32
CA LEU A 16 -9.11 -7.77 10.52
C LEU A 16 -10.38 -8.42 11.07
N ASP A 17 -11.49 -7.70 10.96
CA ASP A 17 -12.77 -8.08 11.57
C ASP A 17 -13.77 -8.64 10.53
N ALA A 18 -13.49 -8.52 9.23
CA ALA A 18 -14.36 -9.04 8.18
C ALA A 18 -14.43 -10.59 8.24
N PRO A 19 -15.63 -11.18 8.20
CA PRO A 19 -15.76 -12.61 8.13
C PRO A 19 -15.15 -13.16 6.84
N ARG A 20 -14.45 -14.29 6.95
CA ARG A 20 -13.90 -14.99 5.78
C ARG A 20 -15.05 -15.51 4.92
N VAL A 21 -14.93 -15.31 3.61
CA VAL A 21 -15.90 -15.84 2.66
C VAL A 21 -15.49 -17.25 2.30
N GLU A 22 -16.31 -18.21 2.68
CA GLU A 22 -16.06 -19.65 2.51
C GLU A 22 -17.27 -20.30 1.84
N LEU A 23 -17.03 -21.20 0.91
CA LEU A 23 -18.05 -22.04 0.30
C LEU A 23 -18.19 -23.35 1.08
N ARG A 24 -19.21 -23.44 1.93
CA ARG A 24 -19.48 -24.63 2.74
C ARG A 24 -20.23 -25.70 1.95
N SER A 25 -20.22 -26.94 2.43
CA SER A 25 -20.91 -28.07 1.80
C SER A 25 -22.43 -27.90 1.73
N ASN A 26 -23.04 -27.23 2.73
CA ASN A 26 -24.46 -26.94 2.80
C ASN A 26 -24.86 -25.60 2.14
N ARG A 27 -24.15 -25.21 1.08
CA ARG A 27 -24.28 -23.93 0.40
C ARG A 27 -25.66 -23.70 -0.22
N SER A 28 -26.16 -22.47 -0.11
CA SER A 28 -27.29 -21.97 -0.90
C SER A 28 -26.81 -21.37 -2.23
N ALA A 29 -27.74 -21.12 -3.16
CA ALA A 29 -27.41 -20.41 -4.40
C ALA A 29 -26.91 -18.98 -4.13
N GLU A 30 -27.39 -18.33 -3.08
CA GLU A 30 -26.96 -16.99 -2.67
C GLU A 30 -25.54 -17.01 -2.11
N ASP A 31 -25.13 -18.04 -1.37
CA ASP A 31 -23.77 -18.20 -0.87
C ASP A 31 -22.78 -18.36 -2.03
N VAL A 32 -23.14 -19.15 -3.05
CA VAL A 32 -22.30 -19.32 -4.23
C VAL A 32 -22.12 -17.99 -4.99
N GLU A 33 -23.19 -17.22 -5.18
CA GLU A 33 -23.10 -15.91 -5.81
C GLU A 33 -22.28 -14.90 -4.97
N ALA A 34 -22.35 -14.98 -3.65
CA ALA A 34 -21.52 -14.17 -2.77
C ALA A 34 -20.04 -14.54 -2.91
N VAL A 35 -19.71 -15.82 -2.98
CA VAL A 35 -18.36 -16.32 -3.23
C VAL A 35 -17.85 -15.85 -4.61
N ILE A 36 -18.64 -16.01 -5.68
CA ILE A 36 -18.28 -15.57 -7.02
C ILE A 36 -17.93 -14.07 -7.03
N ARG A 37 -18.78 -13.23 -6.44
CA ARG A 37 -18.52 -11.79 -6.32
C ARG A 37 -17.27 -11.49 -5.52
N ALA A 38 -17.04 -12.21 -4.43
CA ALA A 38 -15.86 -12.03 -3.60
C ALA A 38 -14.57 -12.41 -4.35
N VAL A 39 -14.57 -13.52 -5.11
CA VAL A 39 -13.43 -13.94 -5.93
C VAL A 39 -13.12 -12.89 -6.99
N TYR A 40 -14.09 -12.45 -7.77
CA TYR A 40 -13.86 -11.40 -8.77
C TYR A 40 -13.30 -10.14 -8.14
N ARG A 41 -13.88 -9.68 -7.03
CA ARG A 41 -13.42 -8.50 -6.33
C ARG A 41 -11.98 -8.62 -5.84
N GLN A 42 -11.60 -9.76 -5.29
CA GLN A 42 -10.26 -9.99 -4.76
C GLN A 42 -9.23 -10.17 -5.88
N VAL A 43 -9.51 -11.06 -6.83
CA VAL A 43 -8.56 -11.41 -7.91
C VAL A 43 -8.40 -10.26 -8.90
N LEU A 44 -9.46 -9.53 -9.21
CA LEU A 44 -9.40 -8.38 -10.13
C LEU A 44 -9.04 -7.07 -9.43
N GLY A 45 -8.49 -7.11 -8.21
CA GLY A 45 -7.95 -5.93 -7.53
C GLY A 45 -9.00 -4.84 -7.29
N ASN A 46 -10.22 -5.22 -6.90
CA ASN A 46 -11.36 -4.33 -6.66
C ASN A 46 -11.81 -3.55 -7.92
N ASP A 47 -11.52 -4.08 -9.12
CA ASP A 47 -11.99 -3.47 -10.36
C ASP A 47 -13.47 -3.81 -10.62
N TYR A 48 -14.15 -2.92 -11.33
CA TYR A 48 -15.51 -3.18 -11.78
C TYR A 48 -15.51 -4.23 -12.90
N ILE A 49 -16.43 -5.17 -12.85
CA ILE A 49 -16.62 -6.21 -13.87
C ILE A 49 -17.99 -6.05 -14.55
N MET A 50 -17.98 -6.02 -15.89
CA MET A 50 -19.20 -6.03 -16.67
C MET A 50 -19.78 -7.45 -16.81
N ALA A 51 -21.07 -7.56 -17.07
CA ALA A 51 -21.70 -8.87 -17.26
C ALA A 51 -21.06 -9.69 -18.40
N SER A 52 -20.60 -9.01 -19.45
CA SER A 52 -19.89 -9.63 -20.57
C SER A 52 -18.48 -10.16 -20.24
N GLU A 53 -17.88 -9.65 -19.16
CA GLU A 53 -16.54 -10.04 -18.72
C GLU A 53 -16.56 -11.24 -17.74
N ARG A 54 -17.75 -11.67 -17.32
CA ARG A 54 -17.90 -12.79 -16.39
C ARG A 54 -17.55 -14.11 -17.08
N LEU A 55 -16.88 -14.99 -16.34
CA LEU A 55 -16.52 -16.35 -16.78
C LEU A 55 -17.69 -17.32 -16.55
N VAL A 56 -18.74 -17.18 -17.35
CA VAL A 56 -20.01 -17.91 -17.16
C VAL A 56 -19.82 -19.43 -17.05
N SER A 57 -18.92 -20.02 -17.83
CA SER A 57 -18.63 -21.44 -17.78
C SER A 57 -18.02 -21.87 -16.43
N ALA A 58 -17.02 -21.14 -15.94
CA ALA A 58 -16.39 -21.43 -14.66
C ALA A 58 -17.37 -21.21 -13.48
N GLU A 59 -18.20 -20.16 -13.57
CA GLU A 59 -19.25 -19.91 -12.58
C GLU A 59 -20.27 -21.06 -12.53
N SER A 60 -20.66 -21.58 -13.70
CA SER A 60 -21.58 -22.72 -13.78
C SER A 60 -20.97 -23.98 -13.15
N LEU A 61 -19.68 -24.25 -13.39
CA LEU A 61 -18.98 -25.38 -12.78
C LEU A 61 -18.91 -25.23 -11.25
N LEU A 62 -18.67 -24.03 -10.74
CA LEU A 62 -18.67 -23.76 -9.29
C LEU A 62 -20.08 -23.92 -8.69
N LYS A 63 -21.13 -23.42 -9.37
CA LYS A 63 -22.53 -23.56 -8.96
C LYS A 63 -22.95 -25.01 -8.87
N ASN A 64 -22.53 -25.82 -9.84
CA ASN A 64 -22.81 -27.24 -9.86
C ASN A 64 -21.94 -28.06 -8.88
N GLY A 65 -20.89 -27.45 -8.32
CA GLY A 65 -19.97 -28.14 -7.43
C GLY A 65 -18.94 -29.02 -8.13
N SER A 66 -18.73 -28.79 -9.41
CA SER A 66 -17.74 -29.55 -10.20
C SER A 66 -16.32 -29.06 -9.97
N ILE A 67 -16.16 -27.82 -9.51
CA ILE A 67 -14.87 -27.24 -9.14
C ILE A 67 -14.94 -26.61 -7.74
N THR A 68 -13.77 -26.48 -7.11
CA THR A 68 -13.60 -25.82 -5.82
C THR A 68 -13.48 -24.29 -6.01
N VAL A 69 -13.51 -23.53 -4.91
CA VAL A 69 -13.22 -22.09 -4.95
C VAL A 69 -11.80 -21.86 -5.43
N ARG A 70 -10.84 -22.67 -5.03
CA ARG A 70 -9.44 -22.62 -5.47
C ARG A 70 -9.34 -22.73 -7.00
N GLU A 71 -10.02 -23.69 -7.62
CA GLU A 71 -10.04 -23.86 -9.07
C GLU A 71 -10.77 -22.72 -9.80
N PHE A 72 -11.78 -22.13 -9.17
CA PHE A 72 -12.43 -20.95 -9.70
C PHE A 72 -11.50 -19.72 -9.64
N VAL A 73 -10.77 -19.52 -8.55
CA VAL A 73 -9.73 -18.49 -8.43
C VAL A 73 -8.67 -18.68 -9.52
N ARG A 74 -8.20 -19.92 -9.75
CA ARG A 74 -7.25 -20.27 -10.82
C ARG A 74 -7.80 -19.88 -12.20
N SER A 75 -9.04 -20.23 -12.46
CA SER A 75 -9.69 -19.91 -13.74
C SER A 75 -9.79 -18.41 -13.98
N VAL A 76 -10.10 -17.61 -12.95
CA VAL A 76 -10.15 -16.16 -13.04
C VAL A 76 -8.76 -15.57 -13.24
N ALA A 77 -7.75 -16.03 -12.50
CA ALA A 77 -6.38 -15.52 -12.59
C ALA A 77 -5.69 -15.86 -13.93
N LYS A 78 -6.03 -16.99 -14.56
CA LYS A 78 -5.52 -17.36 -15.89
C LYS A 78 -6.34 -16.81 -17.06
N SER A 79 -7.47 -16.16 -16.78
CA SER A 79 -8.36 -15.65 -17.81
C SER A 79 -7.72 -14.54 -18.64
N GLU A 80 -8.18 -14.42 -19.88
CA GLU A 80 -7.77 -13.31 -20.75
C GLU A 80 -8.15 -11.93 -20.14
N LEU A 81 -9.24 -11.90 -19.37
CA LEU A 81 -9.64 -10.72 -18.62
C LEU A 81 -8.53 -10.26 -17.64
N TYR A 82 -7.98 -11.18 -16.87
CA TYR A 82 -6.90 -10.89 -15.93
C TYR A 82 -5.63 -10.43 -16.67
N LYS A 83 -5.26 -11.12 -17.74
CA LYS A 83 -4.10 -10.80 -18.58
C LYS A 83 -4.23 -9.40 -19.19
N THR A 84 -5.39 -9.06 -19.72
CA THR A 84 -5.65 -7.72 -20.28
C THR A 84 -5.61 -6.63 -19.21
N LYS A 85 -6.11 -6.91 -18.01
CA LYS A 85 -6.13 -5.92 -16.92
C LYS A 85 -4.75 -5.70 -16.31
N PHE A 86 -3.95 -6.76 -16.14
CA PHE A 86 -2.74 -6.70 -15.30
C PHE A 86 -1.46 -7.14 -15.98
N LEU A 87 -1.46 -8.09 -16.93
CA LEU A 87 -0.25 -8.61 -17.55
C LEU A 87 0.26 -7.70 -18.68
N TYR A 88 -0.56 -7.43 -19.67
CA TYR A 88 -0.10 -6.79 -20.91
C TYR A 88 0.33 -5.33 -20.76
N ASN A 89 -0.19 -4.65 -19.75
CA ASN A 89 0.05 -3.21 -19.54
C ASN A 89 1.06 -2.90 -18.44
N ASN A 90 1.64 -3.93 -17.81
CA ASN A 90 2.51 -3.77 -16.66
C ASN A 90 3.88 -4.41 -16.92
N PHE A 91 4.92 -3.89 -16.25
CA PHE A 91 6.20 -4.55 -16.21
C PHE A 91 6.12 -5.79 -15.30
N GLN A 92 6.87 -6.86 -15.62
CA GLN A 92 6.73 -8.16 -14.94
C GLN A 92 6.87 -8.10 -13.42
N THR A 93 7.79 -7.31 -12.89
CA THR A 93 7.90 -7.13 -11.43
C THR A 93 6.65 -6.52 -10.81
N ARG A 94 5.91 -5.67 -11.56
CA ARG A 94 4.63 -5.16 -11.10
C ARG A 94 3.54 -6.22 -11.15
N VAL A 95 3.56 -7.09 -12.13
CA VAL A 95 2.64 -8.24 -12.24
C VAL A 95 2.81 -9.15 -11.01
N ILE A 96 4.05 -9.46 -10.64
CA ILE A 96 4.38 -10.27 -9.45
C ILE A 96 3.85 -9.61 -8.16
N GLU A 97 4.04 -8.29 -7.99
CA GLU A 97 3.46 -7.56 -6.85
C GLU A 97 1.93 -7.70 -6.79
N LEU A 98 1.26 -7.64 -7.94
CA LEU A 98 -0.20 -7.76 -8.04
C LEU A 98 -0.65 -9.20 -7.81
N ASN A 99 0.02 -10.19 -8.41
CA ASN A 99 -0.27 -11.60 -8.21
C ASN A 99 -0.16 -12.00 -6.74
N THR A 100 0.92 -11.63 -6.07
CA THR A 100 1.12 -11.87 -4.63
C THR A 100 0.00 -11.22 -3.80
N LYS A 101 -0.40 -10.00 -4.13
CA LYS A 101 -1.48 -9.30 -3.45
C LYS A 101 -2.85 -9.93 -3.68
N HIS A 102 -3.16 -10.29 -4.93
CA HIS A 102 -4.47 -10.81 -5.31
C HIS A 102 -4.69 -12.24 -4.86
N LEU A 103 -3.66 -13.09 -5.01
CA LEU A 103 -3.76 -14.53 -4.76
C LEU A 103 -3.35 -14.91 -3.33
N LEU A 104 -2.26 -14.33 -2.80
CA LEU A 104 -1.79 -14.60 -1.44
C LEU A 104 -2.25 -13.56 -0.40
N GLY A 105 -2.84 -12.44 -0.83
CA GLY A 105 -3.38 -11.42 0.07
C GLY A 105 -2.34 -10.62 0.84
N ARG A 106 -1.08 -10.64 0.42
CA ARG A 106 0.04 -9.96 1.05
C ARG A 106 0.95 -9.27 0.03
N ALA A 107 1.93 -8.54 0.52
CA ALA A 107 3.03 -8.05 -0.29
C ALA A 107 4.17 -9.07 -0.35
N PRO A 108 5.04 -9.06 -1.38
CA PRO A 108 6.26 -9.85 -1.41
C PRO A 108 7.15 -9.59 -0.19
N TYR A 109 7.75 -10.64 0.36
CA TYR A 109 8.58 -10.55 1.57
C TYR A 109 10.00 -10.09 1.27
N ASP A 110 10.56 -10.49 0.14
CA ASP A 110 11.92 -10.13 -0.26
C ASP A 110 12.10 -10.19 -1.79
N GLU A 111 13.29 -9.84 -2.22
CA GLU A 111 13.67 -9.84 -3.63
C GLU A 111 13.78 -11.26 -4.20
N SER A 112 14.18 -12.23 -3.36
CA SER A 112 14.31 -13.63 -3.80
C SER A 112 12.97 -14.22 -4.25
N GLU A 113 11.87 -13.87 -3.58
CA GLU A 113 10.53 -14.28 -3.99
C GLU A 113 10.16 -13.71 -5.37
N VAL A 114 10.54 -12.44 -5.63
CA VAL A 114 10.30 -11.83 -6.94
C VAL A 114 11.14 -12.49 -8.03
N ILE A 115 12.40 -12.83 -7.74
CA ILE A 115 13.29 -13.51 -8.68
C ILE A 115 12.74 -14.90 -9.01
N GLU A 116 12.31 -15.66 -8.01
CA GLU A 116 11.74 -17.00 -8.21
C GLU A 116 10.53 -16.98 -9.16
N HIS A 117 9.59 -16.08 -8.95
CA HIS A 117 8.41 -15.96 -9.82
C HIS A 117 8.77 -15.43 -11.21
N LEU A 118 9.77 -14.56 -11.32
CA LEU A 118 10.26 -14.10 -12.60
C LEU A 118 10.90 -15.25 -13.42
N ASP A 119 11.70 -16.09 -12.77
CA ASP A 119 12.32 -17.27 -13.40
C ASP A 119 11.24 -18.27 -13.87
N ILE A 120 10.20 -18.49 -13.06
CA ILE A 120 9.06 -19.36 -13.47
C ILE A 120 8.37 -18.74 -14.68
N TYR A 121 8.09 -17.45 -14.67
CA TYR A 121 7.45 -16.78 -15.79
C TYR A 121 8.28 -16.89 -17.07
N GLU A 122 9.57 -16.65 -17.00
CA GLU A 122 10.47 -16.69 -18.18
C GLU A 122 10.66 -18.10 -18.74
N THR A 123 10.68 -19.12 -17.87
CA THR A 123 10.95 -20.50 -18.29
C THR A 123 9.70 -21.29 -18.63
N GLN A 124 8.57 -21.04 -17.96
CA GLN A 124 7.34 -21.85 -18.05
C GLN A 124 6.10 -21.04 -18.46
N GLY A 125 6.22 -19.71 -18.45
CA GLY A 125 5.15 -18.81 -18.83
C GLY A 125 4.21 -18.40 -17.69
N PHE A 126 3.28 -17.49 -18.02
CA PHE A 126 2.37 -16.86 -17.06
C PHE A 126 1.47 -17.84 -16.33
N ASP A 127 0.93 -18.86 -17.03
CA ASP A 127 0.00 -19.79 -16.41
C ASP A 127 0.68 -20.66 -15.34
N ALA A 128 1.96 -21.02 -15.53
CA ALA A 128 2.77 -21.69 -14.53
C ALA A 128 3.12 -20.79 -13.34
N GLU A 129 3.38 -19.50 -13.61
CA GLU A 129 3.58 -18.51 -12.54
C GLU A 129 2.32 -18.41 -11.66
N ILE A 130 1.11 -18.33 -12.23
CA ILE A 130 -0.14 -18.33 -11.45
C ILE A 130 -0.29 -19.63 -10.65
N ASP A 131 0.02 -20.78 -11.24
CA ASP A 131 -0.04 -22.06 -10.53
C ASP A 131 0.91 -22.09 -9.34
N SER A 132 2.11 -21.52 -9.46
CA SER A 132 3.08 -21.48 -8.36
C SER A 132 2.55 -20.79 -7.10
N TYR A 133 1.73 -19.75 -7.25
CA TYR A 133 1.06 -19.12 -6.10
C TYR A 133 -0.04 -20.01 -5.52
N ILE A 134 -0.93 -20.54 -6.38
CA ILE A 134 -2.14 -21.25 -5.96
C ILE A 134 -1.81 -22.64 -5.41
N ASP A 135 -0.76 -23.29 -5.93
CA ASP A 135 -0.30 -24.61 -5.48
C ASP A 135 0.73 -24.53 -4.34
N SER A 136 1.08 -23.31 -3.90
CA SER A 136 1.97 -23.13 -2.77
C SER A 136 1.39 -23.66 -1.46
N GLN A 137 2.26 -24.13 -0.57
CA GLN A 137 1.87 -24.51 0.79
C GLN A 137 1.23 -23.34 1.53
N GLU A 138 1.71 -22.11 1.27
CA GLU A 138 1.16 -20.90 1.85
C GLU A 138 -0.32 -20.69 1.48
N TYR A 139 -0.67 -20.90 0.22
CA TYR A 139 -2.05 -20.80 -0.24
C TYR A 139 -2.93 -21.85 0.45
N GLN A 140 -2.45 -23.10 0.48
CA GLN A 140 -3.17 -24.20 1.08
C GLN A 140 -3.43 -23.99 2.58
N ASP A 141 -2.44 -23.51 3.33
CA ASP A 141 -2.54 -23.29 4.77
C ASP A 141 -3.50 -22.13 5.13
N ASN A 142 -3.64 -21.14 4.25
CA ASN A 142 -4.44 -19.95 4.53
C ASN A 142 -5.85 -19.99 3.92
N PHE A 143 -6.01 -20.62 2.75
CA PHE A 143 -7.26 -20.58 2.00
C PHE A 143 -7.81 -21.97 1.71
N GLY A 144 -6.95 -22.99 1.58
CA GLY A 144 -7.37 -24.34 1.23
C GLY A 144 -8.16 -24.38 -0.07
N GLU A 145 -9.20 -25.23 -0.12
CA GLU A 145 -10.00 -25.44 -1.32
C GLU A 145 -11.24 -24.53 -1.42
N ASN A 146 -11.75 -24.04 -0.28
CA ASN A 146 -13.09 -23.46 -0.22
C ASN A 146 -13.14 -22.02 0.27
N ILE A 147 -12.03 -21.42 0.69
CA ILE A 147 -11.97 -20.05 1.19
C ILE A 147 -11.51 -19.13 0.06
N VAL A 148 -12.23 -18.03 -0.13
CA VAL A 148 -11.82 -16.97 -1.06
C VAL A 148 -10.59 -16.27 -0.50
N PRO A 149 -9.53 -16.05 -1.30
CA PRO A 149 -8.38 -15.25 -0.87
C PRO A 149 -8.80 -13.88 -0.32
N TYR A 150 -8.14 -13.44 0.73
CA TYR A 150 -8.41 -12.16 1.39
C TYR A 150 -7.11 -11.46 1.77
N TYR A 151 -7.18 -10.16 2.03
CA TYR A 151 -6.01 -9.39 2.43
C TYR A 151 -5.59 -9.73 3.86
N ARG A 152 -4.50 -10.48 3.99
CA ARG A 152 -3.89 -10.88 5.27
C ARG A 152 -2.61 -10.13 5.60
N GLY A 153 -2.05 -9.40 4.63
CA GLY A 153 -0.81 -8.62 4.82
C GLY A 153 -0.92 -7.49 5.85
N PHE A 154 -2.12 -7.16 6.31
CA PHE A 154 -2.36 -6.22 7.40
C PHE A 154 -2.32 -6.86 8.80
N GLN A 155 -2.08 -8.14 8.88
CA GLN A 155 -1.92 -8.87 10.14
C GLN A 155 -0.44 -9.18 10.36
N THR A 156 0.00 -9.07 11.61
CA THR A 156 1.33 -9.52 12.02
C THR A 156 1.19 -10.78 12.85
N GLN A 157 1.99 -11.79 12.55
CA GLN A 157 2.01 -13.04 13.30
C GLN A 157 3.42 -13.31 13.82
N THR A 158 3.53 -14.00 14.94
CA THR A 158 4.80 -14.45 15.46
C THR A 158 5.49 -15.37 14.44
N GLY A 159 6.76 -15.13 14.16
CA GLY A 159 7.52 -15.90 13.18
C GLY A 159 7.43 -15.41 11.73
N GLN A 160 6.61 -14.41 11.43
CA GLN A 160 6.54 -13.79 10.10
C GLN A 160 7.31 -12.48 10.02
N LYS A 161 7.84 -12.17 8.82
CA LYS A 161 8.53 -10.90 8.56
C LYS A 161 7.55 -9.73 8.68
N THR A 162 7.84 -8.77 9.53
CA THR A 162 7.00 -7.58 9.76
C THR A 162 7.03 -6.57 8.62
N VAL A 163 8.03 -6.63 7.74
CA VAL A 163 8.12 -5.75 6.55
C VAL A 163 6.94 -5.91 5.61
N GLY A 164 6.33 -7.08 5.53
CA GLY A 164 5.13 -7.32 4.73
C GLY A 164 3.97 -6.40 5.10
N PHE A 165 3.81 -6.09 6.40
CA PHE A 165 2.79 -5.18 6.89
C PHE A 165 2.93 -3.76 6.31
N THR A 166 4.11 -3.17 6.38
CA THR A 166 4.34 -1.82 5.85
C THR A 166 4.27 -1.79 4.32
N ARG A 167 4.76 -2.82 3.64
CA ARG A 167 4.69 -2.95 2.18
C ARG A 167 3.27 -3.10 1.68
N MET A 168 2.40 -3.78 2.44
CA MET A 168 0.99 -3.94 2.06
C MET A 168 0.26 -2.61 1.95
N PHE A 169 0.52 -1.62 2.84
CA PHE A 169 -0.03 -0.27 2.73
C PHE A 169 0.39 0.45 1.44
N ARG A 170 1.55 0.13 0.91
CA ARG A 170 2.00 0.71 -0.35
C ARG A 170 1.30 0.10 -1.56
N LEU A 171 0.97 -1.18 -1.50
CA LEU A 171 0.22 -1.86 -2.55
C LEU A 171 -1.27 -1.57 -2.50
N TYR A 172 -1.86 -1.52 -1.31
CA TYR A 172 -3.29 -1.32 -1.12
C TYR A 172 -3.60 0.16 -0.82
N ARG A 173 -4.51 0.74 -1.61
CA ARG A 173 -4.85 2.17 -1.53
C ARG A 173 -6.30 2.49 -1.14
N GLY A 174 -6.95 1.55 -0.51
CA GLY A 174 -8.30 1.73 -0.01
C GLY A 174 -9.39 1.13 -0.88
N TYR A 175 -10.59 1.09 -0.33
CA TYR A 175 -11.76 0.46 -0.96
C TYR A 175 -12.29 1.16 -2.21
N ALA A 176 -12.06 2.47 -2.31
CA ALA A 176 -12.57 3.28 -3.41
C ALA A 176 -11.73 3.21 -4.68
N ASN A 177 -10.58 2.51 -4.62
CA ASN A 177 -9.65 2.43 -5.74
C ASN A 177 -9.49 0.98 -6.18
N SER A 178 -9.47 0.79 -7.50
CA SER A 178 -9.02 -0.46 -8.10
C SER A 178 -7.51 -0.39 -8.38
N ASP A 179 -6.87 -1.54 -8.51
CA ASP A 179 -5.44 -1.61 -8.83
C ASP A 179 -5.14 -1.11 -10.25
N ARG A 180 -6.12 -1.16 -11.14
CA ARG A 180 -6.04 -0.64 -12.50
C ARG A 180 -6.21 0.88 -12.56
N ALA A 181 -7.13 1.43 -11.79
CA ALA A 181 -7.47 2.85 -11.81
C ALA A 181 -6.50 3.75 -11.03
N GLN A 182 -5.50 3.18 -10.37
CA GLN A 182 -4.55 3.94 -9.59
C GLN A 182 -3.61 4.76 -10.49
N LEU A 183 -3.34 5.99 -10.07
CA LEU A 183 -2.31 6.82 -10.70
C LEU A 183 -0.98 6.05 -10.73
N GLU A 184 -0.33 6.00 -11.90
CA GLU A 184 0.89 5.21 -12.12
C GLU A 184 0.73 3.72 -11.77
N GLY A 185 -0.46 3.17 -12.01
CA GLY A 185 -0.79 1.77 -11.68
C GLY A 185 0.13 0.72 -12.31
N SER A 186 0.70 1.04 -13.48
CA SER A 186 1.63 0.17 -14.20
C SER A 186 3.07 0.16 -13.66
N LYS A 187 3.45 1.12 -12.82
CA LYS A 187 4.80 1.17 -12.24
C LYS A 187 4.92 0.26 -11.03
N THR A 188 6.09 -0.39 -10.91
CA THR A 188 6.47 -1.14 -9.71
C THR A 188 6.48 -0.24 -8.49
N ARG A 189 5.93 -0.74 -7.37
CA ARG A 189 5.79 0.05 -6.15
C ARG A 189 6.77 -0.32 -5.06
N LEU A 190 7.23 -1.57 -5.08
CA LEU A 190 8.08 -2.13 -4.05
C LEU A 190 9.51 -2.45 -4.51
N ALA A 191 9.82 -2.29 -5.82
CA ALA A 191 11.12 -2.68 -6.36
C ALA A 191 12.31 -2.10 -5.58
N ARG A 192 12.22 -0.83 -5.18
CA ARG A 192 13.27 -0.18 -4.39
C ARG A 192 13.38 -0.76 -2.97
N GLU A 193 12.25 -0.95 -2.32
CA GLU A 193 12.18 -1.48 -0.96
C GLU A 193 12.61 -2.94 -0.90
N LEU A 194 12.29 -3.73 -1.92
CA LEU A 194 12.70 -5.12 -2.04
C LEU A 194 14.20 -5.20 -2.31
N GLY A 195 14.71 -4.53 -3.33
CA GLY A 195 16.13 -4.54 -3.67
C GLY A 195 17.05 -3.95 -2.60
N GLN A 196 16.55 -3.06 -1.74
CA GLN A 196 17.29 -2.52 -0.60
C GLN A 196 16.98 -3.21 0.73
N ASN A 197 16.10 -4.19 0.73
CA ASN A 197 15.56 -4.87 1.92
C ASN A 197 15.08 -3.90 3.01
N ARG A 198 14.30 -2.89 2.60
CA ARG A 198 13.77 -1.85 3.50
C ARG A 198 12.27 -1.98 3.74
N ALA A 199 11.83 -1.45 4.86
CA ALA A 199 10.41 -1.25 5.13
C ALA A 199 9.87 -0.08 4.31
N SER A 200 8.59 -0.16 3.88
CA SER A 200 7.92 0.95 3.23
C SER A 200 7.44 1.99 4.25
N ALA A 201 7.51 3.25 3.88
CA ALA A 201 6.90 4.29 4.69
C ALA A 201 5.38 4.19 4.64
N VAL A 202 4.74 4.25 5.79
CA VAL A 202 3.28 4.27 5.92
C VAL A 202 2.83 5.69 6.21
N VAL A 203 1.97 6.23 5.35
CA VAL A 203 1.42 7.57 5.50
C VAL A 203 -0.04 7.47 5.94
N ALA A 204 -0.39 8.11 7.05
CA ALA A 204 -1.76 8.12 7.54
C ALA A 204 -2.68 8.90 6.58
N PRO A 205 -3.97 8.51 6.46
CA PRO A 205 -4.94 9.25 5.66
C PRO A 205 -5.17 10.66 6.23
N SER A 206 -5.53 11.59 5.35
CA SER A 206 -5.93 12.94 5.75
C SER A 206 -7.19 12.90 6.63
N GLY A 207 -7.33 13.86 7.53
CA GLY A 207 -8.53 14.00 8.38
C GLY A 207 -8.40 13.45 9.79
N THR A 208 -7.21 13.07 10.25
CA THR A 208 -6.96 12.85 11.67
C THR A 208 -6.97 14.19 12.42
N ALA A 209 -7.35 14.16 13.70
CA ALA A 209 -7.42 15.34 14.58
C ALA A 209 -6.12 16.17 14.63
N ASN A 210 -5.01 15.63 14.15
CA ASN A 210 -3.69 16.25 14.11
C ASN A 210 -3.41 16.99 12.78
N GLY A 211 -4.42 17.26 11.95
CA GLY A 211 -4.26 18.10 10.76
C GLY A 211 -3.39 17.52 9.64
N TRP A 212 -3.32 16.20 9.51
CA TRP A 212 -2.53 15.56 8.48
C TRP A 212 -3.18 15.73 7.10
N ALA A 213 -2.46 16.35 6.19
CA ALA A 213 -2.87 16.38 4.79
C ALA A 213 -2.56 15.04 4.10
N TYR A 214 -3.44 14.62 3.21
CA TYR A 214 -3.18 13.48 2.34
C TYR A 214 -1.92 13.72 1.52
N ARG A 215 -0.93 12.86 1.68
CA ARG A 215 0.24 12.80 0.79
C ARG A 215 0.10 11.55 -0.06
N SER A 216 0.13 11.71 -1.39
CA SER A 216 0.26 10.54 -2.25
C SER A 216 1.60 9.87 -1.94
N SER A 217 1.58 8.55 -1.73
CA SER A 217 2.78 7.76 -1.44
C SER A 217 3.70 7.57 -2.65
N SER A 218 3.47 8.29 -3.76
CA SER A 218 4.15 8.06 -5.02
C SER A 218 5.63 8.39 -5.00
N ASP A 219 6.08 9.38 -4.23
CA ASP A 219 7.46 9.86 -4.37
C ASP A 219 8.23 10.04 -3.06
N SER A 220 7.60 9.84 -1.93
CA SER A 220 8.29 10.05 -0.66
C SER A 220 8.42 8.77 0.14
N THR A 221 9.36 7.92 -0.24
CA THR A 221 10.06 7.19 0.81
C THR A 221 10.81 8.25 1.61
N PRO A 222 10.47 8.50 2.90
CA PRO A 222 11.34 9.31 3.73
C PRO A 222 12.73 8.67 3.63
N ASN A 223 13.74 9.47 3.33
CA ASN A 223 15.14 8.99 3.31
C ASN A 223 15.63 8.55 4.71
N THR A 224 14.77 8.61 5.70
CA THR A 224 15.02 8.25 7.08
C THR A 224 14.14 7.06 7.46
N ALA A 225 14.76 6.03 8.02
CA ALA A 225 14.08 4.91 8.68
C ALA A 225 13.05 5.42 9.71
N LEU A 226 12.05 4.59 10.04
CA LEU A 226 11.15 4.81 11.17
C LEU A 226 11.97 5.26 12.40
N GLY A 227 11.89 6.54 12.74
CA GLY A 227 12.71 7.18 13.78
C GLY A 227 13.47 8.41 13.31
N GLY A 228 13.52 8.66 12.00
CA GLY A 228 13.96 9.94 11.45
C GLY A 228 12.91 10.99 11.69
N ALA A 229 13.36 12.18 12.06
CA ALA A 229 12.56 13.33 12.46
C ALA A 229 11.20 13.38 11.76
N PHE A 230 10.18 13.15 12.54
CA PHE A 230 8.80 13.30 12.18
C PHE A 230 8.59 14.75 11.74
N VAL A 231 8.53 14.99 10.44
CA VAL A 231 8.02 16.27 9.94
C VAL A 231 6.50 16.21 10.10
N GLY A 232 6.06 16.35 11.34
CA GLY A 232 4.65 16.47 11.66
C GLY A 232 4.13 17.76 11.05
N PHE A 233 3.03 17.66 10.31
CA PHE A 233 2.21 18.82 9.95
C PHE A 233 1.30 19.22 11.11
N GLY A 234 1.80 19.10 12.35
CA GLY A 234 1.28 19.80 13.49
C GLY A 234 1.91 21.21 13.60
N GLU A 235 1.64 21.93 14.65
CA GLU A 235 2.27 23.23 14.90
C GLU A 235 3.80 23.14 14.85
N ASP A 236 4.36 22.00 15.24
CA ASP A 236 5.80 21.73 15.23
C ASP A 236 6.44 21.61 13.84
N GLY A 237 5.64 21.35 12.79
CA GLY A 237 6.14 21.25 11.41
C GLY A 237 5.95 22.50 10.57
N LYS A 238 5.39 23.56 11.13
CA LYS A 238 5.26 24.85 10.43
C LYS A 238 6.63 25.47 10.24
N VAL A 239 6.92 25.87 9.01
CA VAL A 239 8.12 26.66 8.69
C VAL A 239 7.75 28.13 8.73
N TYR A 240 8.53 28.89 9.43
CA TYR A 240 8.35 30.32 9.54
C TYR A 240 9.44 31.06 8.77
N ARG A 241 9.03 32.08 8.03
CA ARG A 241 9.94 33.02 7.42
C ARG A 241 10.18 34.20 8.39
N LEU A 242 11.42 34.34 8.82
CA LEU A 242 11.87 35.43 9.66
C LEU A 242 12.56 36.50 8.78
N GLU A 243 12.07 37.70 8.76
CA GLU A 243 12.77 38.85 8.17
C GLU A 243 13.51 39.59 9.26
N VAL A 244 14.80 39.70 9.13
CA VAL A 244 15.69 40.31 10.11
C VAL A 244 16.41 41.52 9.51
N THR A 245 16.38 42.62 10.21
CA THR A 245 17.11 43.81 9.83
C THR A 245 18.33 43.97 10.74
N TRP A 246 19.48 44.08 10.15
CA TRP A 246 20.73 44.34 10.87
C TRP A 246 21.06 45.82 10.80
N SER A 247 21.24 46.48 11.96
CA SER A 247 21.74 47.84 12.04
C SER A 247 23.14 47.80 12.61
N ASN A 248 24.13 48.06 11.79
CA ASN A 248 25.48 48.14 12.25
C ASN A 248 25.74 49.59 12.75
N THR A 249 26.31 49.74 13.94
CA THR A 249 26.54 50.99 14.66
C THR A 249 27.58 51.93 14.05
N LYS A 250 28.18 51.59 12.93
CA LYS A 250 29.20 52.43 12.23
C LYS A 250 28.78 52.81 10.82
N GLY A 251 27.64 53.51 10.66
CA GLY A 251 27.35 54.24 9.41
C GLY A 251 27.05 53.41 8.17
N VAL A 252 26.86 52.11 8.28
CA VAL A 252 26.65 51.20 7.15
C VAL A 252 25.18 50.85 7.00
N ARG A 253 24.74 50.74 5.74
CA ARG A 253 23.40 50.45 5.26
C ARG A 253 22.74 49.31 6.05
N ARG A 254 21.44 49.49 6.33
CA ARG A 254 20.57 48.40 6.83
C ARG A 254 20.61 47.24 5.85
N SER A 255 20.99 46.06 6.33
CA SER A 255 20.86 44.82 5.56
C SER A 255 19.65 44.04 6.06
N THR A 256 18.86 43.52 5.14
CA THR A 256 17.72 42.65 5.44
C THR A 256 18.09 41.25 5.01
N ALA A 257 17.89 40.26 5.89
CA ALA A 257 18.08 38.86 5.60
C ALA A 257 16.79 38.09 5.95
N SER A 258 16.44 37.12 5.15
CA SER A 258 15.30 36.23 5.42
C SER A 258 15.79 34.80 5.78
N PHE A 259 15.24 34.23 6.83
CA PHE A 259 15.54 32.90 7.30
C PHE A 259 14.27 32.05 7.30
N LEU A 260 14.35 30.82 6.79
CA LEU A 260 13.29 29.80 6.93
C LEU A 260 13.66 28.94 8.12
N VAL A 261 12.81 28.94 9.13
CA VAL A 261 13.07 28.25 10.40
C VAL A 261 11.87 27.36 10.77
N PRO A 262 12.06 26.08 11.05
CA PRO A 262 11.00 25.23 11.56
C PRO A 262 10.58 25.68 12.97
N TYR A 263 9.31 25.46 13.32
CA TYR A 263 8.75 25.88 14.61
C TYR A 263 9.58 25.39 15.80
N SER A 264 10.05 24.15 15.78
CA SER A 264 10.87 23.58 16.84
C SER A 264 12.17 24.34 17.12
N GLN A 265 12.70 25.08 16.14
CA GLN A 265 13.92 25.87 16.26
C GLN A 265 13.66 27.37 16.30
N LEU A 266 12.40 27.79 16.24
CA LEU A 266 12.01 29.18 16.12
C LEU A 266 12.56 30.03 17.32
N THR A 267 12.29 29.57 18.54
CA THR A 267 12.72 30.25 19.77
C THR A 267 14.24 30.38 19.84
N THR A 268 14.96 29.30 19.54
CA THR A 268 16.42 29.28 19.57
C THR A 268 17.01 30.27 18.54
N LYS A 269 16.42 30.26 17.33
CA LYS A 269 16.86 31.14 16.24
C LYS A 269 16.57 32.61 16.52
N LEU A 270 15.40 32.92 17.09
CA LEU A 270 15.04 34.28 17.52
C LEU A 270 16.02 34.78 18.57
N GLN A 271 16.35 34.00 19.59
CA GLN A 271 17.34 34.36 20.62
C GLN A 271 18.73 34.56 20.01
N GLN A 272 19.15 33.74 19.08
CA GLN A 272 20.42 33.85 18.39
C GLN A 272 20.50 35.18 17.63
N ILE A 273 19.46 35.54 16.86
CA ILE A 273 19.39 36.78 16.08
C ILE A 273 19.46 38.01 17.00
N LEU A 274 18.68 37.98 18.09
CA LEU A 274 18.69 39.10 19.07
C LEU A 274 20.06 39.27 19.74
N ARG A 275 20.73 38.17 20.12
CA ARG A 275 22.10 38.21 20.69
C ARG A 275 23.12 38.78 19.70
N GLN A 276 22.92 38.58 18.41
CA GLN A 276 23.78 39.11 17.34
C GLN A 276 23.45 40.56 16.97
N GLY A 277 22.48 41.21 17.64
CA GLY A 277 22.08 42.59 17.39
C GLY A 277 21.12 42.75 16.19
N GLY A 278 20.56 41.67 15.67
CA GLY A 278 19.51 41.71 14.64
C GLY A 278 18.17 42.14 15.22
N LYS A 279 17.41 42.94 14.45
CA LYS A 279 16.03 43.31 14.77
C LYS A 279 15.09 42.47 13.88
N ILE A 280 14.12 41.80 14.50
CA ILE A 280 13.11 41.03 13.79
C ILE A 280 12.09 42.01 13.21
N ALA A 281 11.94 42.01 11.89
CA ALA A 281 11.02 42.88 11.17
C ALA A 281 9.65 42.21 11.01
N SER A 282 9.64 40.92 10.60
CA SER A 282 8.39 40.13 10.45
C SER A 282 8.63 38.66 10.72
N VAL A 283 7.57 37.95 11.15
CA VAL A 283 7.51 36.52 11.32
C VAL A 283 6.24 36.05 10.58
N THR A 284 6.39 35.36 9.47
CA THR A 284 5.28 34.88 8.65
C THR A 284 5.38 33.36 8.47
N THR A 285 4.28 32.69 8.36
CA THR A 285 4.27 31.25 7.96
C THR A 285 4.69 31.16 6.49
N ALA A 286 5.64 30.25 6.19
CA ALA A 286 6.15 30.04 4.84
C ALA A 286 5.27 29.04 4.07
#